data_b4217f1e77beaef2df489199dda9e72d
#
_entry.id   b4217f1e77beaef2df489199dda9e72d
#
_cell.length_a   1.000
_cell.length_b   1.000
_cell.length_c   1.000
_cell.angle_alpha   90.00
_cell.angle_beta   90.00
_cell.angle_gamma   90.00
#
_symmetry.space_group_name_H-M   'P 1'
#
loop_
_entity.id
_entity.type
_entity.pdbx_description
1 polymer ?
#
loop_
_entity_poly.entity_id
_entity_poly.type
_entity_poly.pdbx_seq_one_letter_code
_entity_poly.pdbx_strand_id
1 'polypeptide(L)'
;MNIFRYISLNADSWNNRNAISTSKYWLEKLFLTLDKWQDDIILGGTVWLDETYYSVLMRDRERNESGHSLRGISRNQICIGVATDKTHTICYVEGFARPSQEASYQTFKSHLKSGSTLIHDKEKTHRKLVAALDLKSKAYKAADLRGLADSENPLDPVNRIHCLLKMFLNAHSGFNRKDLQAYLNLYAFVINPPFDHLEKVVKSTLPVS
;
A
#
# COMPACT_ATOMS: atom_id res chain seq x y z
N MET A 1 -15.65 13.55 8.74
CA MET A 1 -15.73 12.26 8.04
C MET A 1 -14.87 11.24 8.80
N ASN A 2 -15.44 10.11 9.23
CA ASN A 2 -14.71 9.11 10.04
C ASN A 2 -13.97 8.05 9.21
N ILE A 3 -13.92 8.23 7.90
CA ILE A 3 -13.29 7.29 6.96
C ILE A 3 -11.79 7.09 7.23
N PHE A 4 -11.17 8.06 7.91
CA PHE A 4 -9.77 8.00 8.36
C PHE A 4 -9.55 7.07 9.58
N ARG A 5 -10.62 6.53 10.18
CA ARG A 5 -10.55 5.76 11.43
C ARG A 5 -10.85 4.27 11.25
N TYR A 6 -10.50 3.67 10.12
CA TYR A 6 -10.81 2.27 9.85
C TYR A 6 -12.31 1.95 9.94
N ILE A 7 -13.16 2.89 9.54
CA ILE A 7 -14.62 2.77 9.61
C ILE A 7 -15.15 2.60 8.18
N SER A 8 -16.02 1.60 7.99
CA SER A 8 -16.67 1.36 6.71
C SER A 8 -17.54 2.56 6.28
N LEU A 9 -17.77 2.69 4.97
CA LEU A 9 -18.61 3.73 4.41
C LEU A 9 -20.04 3.71 4.98
N ASN A 10 -20.57 2.52 5.26
CA ASN A 10 -21.87 2.37 5.89
C ASN A 10 -21.86 2.90 7.32
N ALA A 11 -20.83 2.59 8.11
CA ALA A 11 -20.70 3.11 9.46
C ALA A 11 -20.47 4.63 9.48
N ASP A 12 -19.72 5.17 8.50
CA ASP A 12 -19.56 6.62 8.33
C ASP A 12 -20.91 7.30 8.05
N SER A 13 -21.68 6.75 7.11
CA SER A 13 -23.03 7.24 6.79
C SER A 13 -23.93 7.24 8.03
N TRP A 14 -23.96 6.14 8.78
CA TRP A 14 -24.74 6.02 10.01
C TRP A 14 -24.31 7.03 11.08
N ASN A 15 -23.02 7.11 11.37
CA ASN A 15 -22.48 7.99 12.41
C ASN A 15 -22.71 9.48 12.12
N ASN A 16 -22.69 9.86 10.86
CA ASN A 16 -22.92 11.26 10.44
C ASN A 16 -24.38 11.57 10.08
N ARG A 17 -25.27 10.60 10.20
CA ARG A 17 -26.70 10.69 9.82
C ARG A 17 -26.91 11.16 8.37
N ASN A 18 -26.02 10.76 7.48
CA ASN A 18 -26.06 11.08 6.04
C ASN A 18 -26.59 9.89 5.26
N ALA A 19 -27.15 10.15 4.07
CA ALA A 19 -27.41 9.09 3.11
C ALA A 19 -26.06 8.46 2.66
N ILE A 20 -26.05 7.15 2.39
CA ILE A 20 -24.85 6.46 1.92
C ILE A 20 -24.33 7.04 0.60
N SER A 21 -25.18 7.56 -0.26
CA SER A 21 -24.82 8.27 -1.48
C SER A 21 -23.99 9.53 -1.21
N THR A 22 -24.32 10.25 -0.13
CA THR A 22 -23.55 11.42 0.32
C THR A 22 -22.16 11.03 0.78
N SER A 23 -22.04 9.97 1.60
CA SER A 23 -20.74 9.46 2.05
C SER A 23 -19.88 8.95 0.86
N LYS A 24 -20.51 8.29 -0.13
CA LYS A 24 -19.84 7.89 -1.38
C LYS A 24 -19.33 9.09 -2.18
N TYR A 25 -20.16 10.10 -2.37
CA TYR A 25 -19.77 11.31 -3.07
C TYR A 25 -18.54 11.98 -2.44
N TRP A 26 -18.51 12.10 -1.12
CA TRP A 26 -17.36 12.67 -0.42
C TRP A 26 -16.10 11.78 -0.51
N LEU A 27 -16.27 10.46 -0.48
CA LEU A 27 -15.15 9.54 -0.69
C LEU A 27 -14.54 9.70 -2.08
N GLU A 28 -15.37 9.80 -3.12
CA GLU A 28 -14.91 10.04 -4.50
C GLU A 28 -14.17 11.38 -4.62
N LYS A 29 -14.66 12.43 -3.96
CA LYS A 29 -13.94 13.72 -3.90
C LYS A 29 -12.59 13.61 -3.23
N LEU A 30 -12.50 12.86 -2.13
CA LEU A 30 -11.21 12.57 -1.47
C LEU A 30 -10.26 11.81 -2.40
N PHE A 31 -10.74 10.80 -3.10
CA PHE A 31 -9.91 10.05 -4.03
C PHE A 31 -9.32 10.95 -5.12
N LEU A 32 -10.13 11.85 -5.69
CA LEU A 32 -9.65 12.83 -6.67
C LEU A 32 -8.60 13.78 -6.08
N THR A 33 -8.81 14.24 -4.84
CA THR A 33 -7.86 15.12 -4.15
C THR A 33 -6.54 14.42 -3.84
N LEU A 34 -6.59 13.11 -3.57
CA LEU A 34 -5.44 12.32 -3.15
C LEU A 34 -4.80 11.50 -4.28
N ASP A 35 -5.25 11.67 -5.52
CA ASP A 35 -4.81 10.85 -6.65
C ASP A 35 -3.29 10.80 -6.80
N LYS A 36 -2.63 11.93 -6.59
CA LYS A 36 -1.16 12.08 -6.67
C LYS A 36 -0.48 12.28 -5.32
N TRP A 37 -1.17 11.98 -4.22
CA TRP A 37 -0.66 12.28 -2.88
C TRP A 37 0.72 11.67 -2.59
N GLN A 38 1.01 10.48 -3.14
CA GLN A 38 2.24 9.77 -2.90
C GLN A 38 3.38 10.17 -3.85
N ASP A 39 3.09 10.85 -4.97
CA ASP A 39 4.04 11.07 -6.07
C ASP A 39 5.29 11.85 -5.65
N ASP A 40 5.14 12.78 -4.71
CA ASP A 40 6.23 13.62 -4.21
C ASP A 40 6.97 13.02 -3.00
N ILE A 41 6.54 11.85 -2.51
CA ILE A 41 7.18 11.21 -1.36
C ILE A 41 8.44 10.47 -1.82
N ILE A 42 9.59 10.89 -1.28
CA ILE A 42 10.89 10.26 -1.53
C ILE A 42 11.43 9.70 -0.20
N LEU A 43 11.59 8.39 -0.16
CA LEU A 43 12.13 7.66 0.98
C LEU A 43 13.65 7.63 0.94
N GLY A 44 14.29 7.71 2.11
CA GLY A 44 15.75 7.74 2.16
C GLY A 44 16.36 7.15 3.45
N GLY A 45 17.67 7.09 3.49
CA GLY A 45 18.40 6.51 4.61
C GLY A 45 18.25 4.99 4.67
N THR A 46 17.48 4.46 5.62
CA THR A 46 17.11 3.04 5.68
C THR A 46 15.66 2.90 5.27
N VAL A 47 15.43 2.16 4.20
CA VAL A 47 14.12 1.90 3.62
C VAL A 47 13.82 0.41 3.68
N TRP A 48 12.62 0.05 4.11
CA TRP A 48 12.07 -1.30 4.07
C TRP A 48 11.11 -1.41 2.89
N LEU A 49 11.25 -2.44 2.09
CA LEU A 49 10.40 -2.70 0.92
C LEU A 49 10.02 -4.18 0.89
N ASP A 50 8.73 -4.44 0.81
CA ASP A 50 8.18 -5.79 0.69
C ASP A 50 6.79 -5.75 0.04
N GLU A 51 6.36 -6.87 -0.54
CA GLU A 51 5.05 -7.00 -1.16
C GLU A 51 4.04 -7.63 -0.21
N THR A 52 2.82 -7.12 -0.27
CA THR A 52 1.66 -7.79 0.33
C THR A 52 0.58 -8.04 -0.71
N TYR A 53 -0.34 -8.95 -0.41
CA TYR A 53 -1.32 -9.40 -1.38
C TYR A 53 -2.74 -9.18 -0.86
N TYR A 54 -3.61 -8.67 -1.75
CA TYR A 54 -5.01 -8.47 -1.47
C TYR A 54 -5.87 -9.21 -2.50
N SER A 55 -6.85 -9.99 -2.02
CA SER A 55 -7.65 -10.86 -2.90
C SER A 55 -8.56 -10.06 -3.82
N VAL A 56 -8.72 -10.51 -5.05
CA VAL A 56 -9.80 -10.07 -5.95
C VAL A 56 -11.16 -10.44 -5.34
N LEU A 57 -12.23 -9.82 -5.83
CA LEU A 57 -13.59 -10.16 -5.38
C LEU A 57 -13.93 -11.60 -5.80
N MET A 58 -14.78 -12.26 -5.02
CA MET A 58 -15.16 -13.66 -5.29
C MET A 58 -15.70 -13.88 -6.70
N ARG A 59 -16.47 -12.93 -7.22
CA ARG A 59 -17.04 -12.96 -8.57
C ARG A 59 -16.00 -12.85 -9.71
N ASP A 60 -14.82 -12.25 -9.40
CA ASP A 60 -13.76 -11.99 -10.35
C ASP A 60 -12.64 -13.03 -10.27
N ARG A 61 -12.80 -14.07 -9.43
CA ARG A 61 -11.78 -15.10 -9.24
C ARG A 61 -11.68 -16.02 -10.46
N GLU A 62 -10.46 -16.15 -10.95
CA GLU A 62 -10.12 -17.18 -11.93
C GLU A 62 -10.17 -18.57 -11.28
N ARG A 63 -10.60 -19.56 -12.08
CA ARG A 63 -10.70 -20.97 -11.70
C ARG A 63 -9.84 -21.80 -12.63
N ASN A 64 -9.34 -22.92 -12.14
CA ASN A 64 -8.67 -23.93 -12.97
C ASN A 64 -9.69 -24.74 -13.78
N GLU A 65 -9.20 -25.62 -14.65
CA GLU A 65 -10.03 -26.51 -15.48
C GLU A 65 -11.00 -27.38 -14.67
N SER A 66 -10.67 -27.70 -13.42
CA SER A 66 -11.53 -28.44 -12.49
C SER A 66 -12.52 -27.57 -11.73
N GLY A 67 -12.67 -26.29 -12.08
CA GLY A 67 -13.59 -25.34 -11.45
C GLY A 67 -13.19 -24.81 -10.07
N HIS A 68 -12.00 -25.15 -9.56
CA HIS A 68 -11.50 -24.66 -8.28
C HIS A 68 -10.77 -23.32 -8.43
N SER A 69 -10.92 -22.43 -7.45
CA SER A 69 -10.17 -21.16 -7.41
C SER A 69 -8.67 -21.42 -7.38
N LEU A 70 -7.91 -20.63 -8.13
CA LEU A 70 -6.45 -20.69 -8.09
C LEU A 70 -5.96 -20.38 -6.66
N ARG A 71 -5.01 -21.17 -6.17
CA ARG A 71 -4.43 -21.05 -4.82
C ARG A 71 -3.09 -20.33 -4.84
N GLY A 72 -2.66 -19.87 -3.66
CA GLY A 72 -1.37 -19.21 -3.47
C GLY A 72 -1.29 -17.85 -4.16
N ILE A 73 -0.06 -17.42 -4.49
CA ILE A 73 0.20 -16.17 -5.21
C ILE A 73 -0.13 -16.39 -6.70
N SER A 74 -1.35 -16.06 -7.07
CA SER A 74 -1.93 -16.25 -8.40
C SER A 74 -2.62 -14.96 -8.86
N ARG A 75 -3.22 -14.96 -10.04
CA ARG A 75 -4.01 -13.81 -10.54
C ARG A 75 -5.23 -13.48 -9.68
N ASN A 76 -5.58 -14.35 -8.73
CA ASN A 76 -6.59 -14.04 -7.71
C ASN A 76 -6.06 -13.15 -6.57
N GLN A 77 -4.80 -12.75 -6.64
CA GLN A 77 -4.14 -11.87 -5.69
C GLN A 77 -3.59 -10.64 -6.41
N ILE A 78 -3.99 -9.46 -5.95
CA ILE A 78 -3.42 -8.18 -6.37
C ILE A 78 -2.20 -7.94 -5.49
N CYS A 79 -1.06 -7.70 -6.12
CA CYS A 79 0.18 -7.37 -5.46
C CYS A 79 0.20 -5.89 -5.11
N ILE A 80 0.52 -5.58 -3.88
CA ILE A 80 0.73 -4.24 -3.35
C ILE A 80 2.16 -4.15 -2.86
N GLY A 81 2.98 -3.35 -3.52
CA GLY A 81 4.29 -3.00 -3.02
C GLY A 81 4.18 -1.93 -1.94
N VAL A 82 4.85 -2.15 -0.82
CA VAL A 82 4.88 -1.25 0.34
C VAL A 82 6.31 -0.89 0.65
N ALA A 83 6.63 0.40 0.59
CA ALA A 83 7.92 0.89 1.04
C ALA A 83 7.75 1.89 2.18
N THR A 84 8.63 1.81 3.17
CA THR A 84 8.61 2.71 4.32
C THR A 84 10.01 3.04 4.77
N ASP A 85 10.21 4.25 5.27
CA ASP A 85 11.38 4.64 6.04
C ASP A 85 10.95 4.99 7.48
N LYS A 86 11.75 5.72 8.22
CA LYS A 86 11.38 6.11 9.60
C LYS A 86 10.28 7.15 9.68
N THR A 87 9.94 7.80 8.55
CA THR A 87 9.09 9.00 8.52
C THR A 87 7.87 8.85 7.61
N HIS A 88 8.03 8.18 6.47
CA HIS A 88 6.98 8.06 5.46
C HIS A 88 6.79 6.62 4.99
N THR A 89 5.61 6.37 4.47
CA THR A 89 5.23 5.09 3.85
C THR A 89 4.51 5.35 2.55
N ILE A 90 4.82 4.56 1.52
CA ILE A 90 4.14 4.56 0.24
C ILE A 90 3.63 3.16 -0.09
N CYS A 91 2.50 3.10 -0.79
CA CYS A 91 1.83 1.87 -1.15
C CYS A 91 1.32 1.96 -2.58
N TYR A 92 1.73 1.04 -3.45
CA TYR A 92 1.33 1.02 -4.85
C TYR A 92 0.88 -0.36 -5.32
N VAL A 93 -0.11 -0.38 -6.20
CA VAL A 93 -0.49 -1.61 -6.92
C VAL A 93 0.59 -1.91 -7.96
N GLU A 94 1.23 -3.07 -7.87
CA GLU A 94 2.24 -3.54 -8.83
C GLU A 94 1.67 -4.50 -9.89
N GLY A 95 0.43 -4.92 -9.73
CA GLY A 95 -0.26 -5.81 -10.66
C GLY A 95 -0.91 -7.03 -9.99
N PHE A 96 -1.01 -8.11 -10.74
CA PHE A 96 -1.55 -9.38 -10.23
C PHE A 96 -0.44 -10.41 -10.05
N ALA A 97 -0.59 -11.30 -9.08
CA ALA A 97 0.40 -12.30 -8.72
C ALA A 97 1.74 -11.66 -8.29
N ARG A 98 2.88 -12.33 -8.50
CA ARG A 98 4.19 -11.76 -8.23
C ARG A 98 4.55 -10.69 -9.26
N PRO A 99 5.05 -9.53 -8.83
CA PRO A 99 5.48 -8.50 -9.76
C PRO A 99 6.78 -8.91 -10.46
N SER A 100 7.00 -8.38 -11.65
CA SER A 100 8.28 -8.49 -12.32
C SER A 100 9.28 -7.49 -11.77
N GLN A 101 10.60 -7.70 -12.02
CA GLN A 101 11.64 -6.72 -11.68
C GLN A 101 11.38 -5.36 -12.34
N GLU A 102 10.80 -5.38 -13.53
CA GLU A 102 10.44 -4.15 -14.24
C GLU A 102 9.30 -3.42 -13.58
N ALA A 103 8.24 -4.14 -13.18
CA ALA A 103 7.10 -3.54 -12.49
C ALA A 103 7.53 -2.88 -11.17
N SER A 104 8.27 -3.59 -10.33
CA SER A 104 8.79 -3.05 -9.08
C SER A 104 9.71 -1.85 -9.31
N TYR A 105 10.61 -1.92 -10.31
CA TYR A 105 11.47 -0.80 -10.68
C TYR A 105 10.67 0.43 -11.11
N GLN A 106 9.70 0.29 -12.00
CA GLN A 106 8.88 1.41 -12.47
C GLN A 106 8.08 2.04 -11.33
N THR A 107 7.58 1.22 -10.40
CA THR A 107 6.81 1.68 -9.25
C THR A 107 7.65 2.51 -8.29
N PHE A 108 8.88 2.08 -7.97
CA PHE A 108 9.64 2.68 -6.87
C PHE A 108 10.82 3.56 -7.27
N LYS A 109 11.24 3.59 -8.55
CA LYS A 109 12.42 4.33 -9.00
C LYS A 109 12.42 5.82 -8.67
N SER A 110 11.26 6.48 -8.67
CA SER A 110 11.11 7.90 -8.34
C SER A 110 10.92 8.16 -6.85
N HIS A 111 10.69 7.11 -6.05
CA HIS A 111 10.36 7.20 -4.65
C HIS A 111 11.50 6.83 -3.70
N LEU A 112 12.63 6.33 -4.23
CA LEU A 112 13.78 5.94 -3.43
C LEU A 112 14.98 6.82 -3.74
N LYS A 113 15.56 7.39 -2.68
CA LYS A 113 16.79 8.17 -2.81
C LYS A 113 17.97 7.25 -3.12
N SER A 114 18.74 7.55 -4.18
CA SER A 114 19.94 6.82 -4.54
C SER A 114 20.93 6.71 -3.36
N GLY A 115 21.62 5.58 -3.25
CA GLY A 115 22.58 5.29 -2.18
C GLY A 115 21.96 4.92 -0.83
N SER A 116 20.62 4.86 -0.72
CA SER A 116 19.93 4.43 0.49
C SER A 116 20.18 2.95 0.80
N THR A 117 20.00 2.55 2.05
CA THR A 117 20.02 1.14 2.44
C THR A 117 18.62 0.56 2.25
N LEU A 118 18.49 -0.46 1.41
CA LEU A 118 17.25 -1.18 1.18
C LEU A 118 17.24 -2.50 1.99
N ILE A 119 16.29 -2.62 2.92
CA ILE A 119 16.01 -3.83 3.68
C ILE A 119 14.80 -4.51 3.03
N HIS A 120 14.97 -5.74 2.56
CA HIS A 120 13.92 -6.45 1.85
C HIS A 120 14.07 -7.97 2.01
N ASP A 121 13.05 -8.73 1.61
CA ASP A 121 13.18 -10.17 1.47
C ASP A 121 14.16 -10.52 0.33
N LYS A 122 14.66 -11.77 0.31
CA LYS A 122 15.61 -12.22 -0.70
C LYS A 122 14.95 -12.54 -2.06
N GLU A 123 13.86 -11.86 -2.38
CA GLU A 123 13.19 -12.02 -3.67
C GLU A 123 14.00 -11.35 -4.80
N LYS A 124 13.87 -11.89 -6.01
CA LYS A 124 14.59 -11.39 -7.17
C LYS A 124 14.00 -10.07 -7.71
N THR A 125 12.79 -9.74 -7.29
CA THR A 125 11.96 -8.63 -7.77
C THR A 125 12.67 -7.27 -7.66
N HIS A 126 13.43 -7.04 -6.61
CA HIS A 126 14.07 -5.75 -6.34
C HIS A 126 15.47 -5.57 -6.98
N ARG A 127 16.01 -6.58 -7.68
CA ARG A 127 17.39 -6.52 -8.21
C ARG A 127 17.64 -5.35 -9.15
N LYS A 128 16.70 -5.09 -10.07
CA LYS A 128 16.81 -3.98 -11.01
C LYS A 128 16.78 -2.64 -10.27
N LEU A 129 15.92 -2.50 -9.29
CA LEU A 129 15.80 -1.30 -8.47
C LEU A 129 17.10 -1.03 -7.69
N VAL A 130 17.66 -2.05 -7.05
CA VAL A 130 18.93 -1.98 -6.31
C VAL A 130 20.06 -1.52 -7.21
N ALA A 131 20.20 -2.13 -8.39
CA ALA A 131 21.28 -1.80 -9.32
C ALA A 131 21.13 -0.39 -9.91
N ALA A 132 19.92 0.00 -10.30
CA ALA A 132 19.68 1.28 -10.97
C ALA A 132 19.83 2.50 -10.06
N LEU A 133 19.55 2.35 -8.76
CA LEU A 133 19.64 3.43 -7.78
C LEU A 133 20.86 3.32 -6.85
N ASP A 134 21.79 2.40 -7.13
CA ASP A 134 22.98 2.15 -6.31
C ASP A 134 22.64 1.95 -4.82
N LEU A 135 21.58 1.14 -4.55
CA LEU A 135 21.12 0.90 -3.19
C LEU A 135 22.01 -0.12 -2.46
N LYS A 136 22.23 0.12 -1.17
CA LYS A 136 22.90 -0.83 -0.29
C LYS A 136 21.92 -1.91 0.14
N SER A 137 21.85 -3.03 -0.58
CA SER A 137 20.89 -4.10 -0.35
C SER A 137 21.23 -4.93 0.90
N LYS A 138 20.25 -5.06 1.80
CA LYS A 138 20.22 -6.00 2.92
C LYS A 138 19.04 -6.95 2.74
N ALA A 139 19.30 -8.10 2.12
CA ALA A 139 18.28 -9.10 1.78
C ALA A 139 18.26 -10.24 2.77
N TYR A 140 17.08 -10.56 3.31
CA TYR A 140 16.85 -11.61 4.28
C TYR A 140 16.03 -12.75 3.67
N LYS A 141 16.36 -14.01 4.03
CA LYS A 141 15.53 -15.14 3.62
C LYS A 141 14.38 -15.32 4.59
N ALA A 142 13.17 -15.52 4.09
CA ALA A 142 12.00 -15.78 4.93
C ALA A 142 12.19 -16.97 5.88
N ALA A 143 12.98 -17.99 5.48
CA ALA A 143 13.29 -19.13 6.33
C ALA A 143 14.12 -18.74 7.57
N ASP A 144 15.04 -17.78 7.42
CA ASP A 144 15.93 -17.34 8.49
C ASP A 144 15.20 -16.44 9.51
N LEU A 145 14.05 -15.88 9.11
CA LEU A 145 13.22 -15.01 9.93
C LEU A 145 12.10 -15.74 10.68
N ARG A 146 11.89 -17.02 10.35
CA ARG A 146 10.80 -17.80 10.93
C ARG A 146 11.05 -18.05 12.43
N GLY A 147 10.09 -17.65 13.25
CA GLY A 147 10.13 -17.85 14.71
C GLY A 147 10.90 -16.78 15.48
N LEU A 148 11.44 -15.75 14.80
CA LEU A 148 11.98 -14.59 15.49
C LEU A 148 10.84 -13.78 16.14
N ALA A 149 11.13 -13.18 17.28
CA ALA A 149 10.25 -12.18 17.86
C ALA A 149 10.18 -10.94 16.94
N ASP A 150 9.06 -10.21 16.97
CA ASP A 150 8.88 -9.02 16.13
C ASP A 150 10.03 -8.01 16.30
N SER A 151 10.52 -7.82 17.54
CA SER A 151 11.64 -6.91 17.83
C SER A 151 12.99 -7.35 17.23
N GLU A 152 13.13 -8.63 16.89
CA GLU A 152 14.34 -9.22 16.29
C GLU A 152 14.22 -9.37 14.77
N ASN A 153 13.02 -9.24 14.24
CA ASN A 153 12.76 -9.38 12.81
C ASN A 153 13.15 -8.09 12.05
N PRO A 154 14.18 -8.11 11.20
CA PRO A 154 14.62 -6.95 10.46
C PRO A 154 13.56 -6.40 9.48
N LEU A 155 12.52 -7.18 9.12
CA LEU A 155 11.39 -6.76 8.29
C LEU A 155 10.18 -6.30 9.12
N ASP A 156 10.26 -6.29 10.46
CA ASP A 156 9.14 -5.88 11.32
C ASP A 156 8.52 -4.51 10.93
N PRO A 157 9.30 -3.46 10.59
CA PRO A 157 8.70 -2.18 10.21
C PRO A 157 7.71 -2.28 9.03
N VAL A 158 8.06 -2.99 7.96
CA VAL A 158 7.16 -3.17 6.81
C VAL A 158 6.04 -4.17 7.12
N ASN A 159 6.29 -5.20 7.91
CA ASN A 159 5.28 -6.17 8.34
C ASN A 159 4.15 -5.50 9.16
N ARG A 160 4.48 -4.57 10.04
CA ARG A 160 3.50 -3.76 10.78
C ARG A 160 2.63 -2.95 9.83
N ILE A 161 3.24 -2.31 8.83
CA ILE A 161 2.48 -1.58 7.81
C ILE A 161 1.56 -2.52 7.04
N HIS A 162 2.01 -3.72 6.66
CA HIS A 162 1.16 -4.73 6.02
C HIS A 162 -0.06 -5.11 6.87
N CYS A 163 0.15 -5.30 8.17
CA CYS A 163 -0.94 -5.59 9.11
C CYS A 163 -1.97 -4.46 9.14
N LEU A 164 -1.52 -3.22 9.35
CA LEU A 164 -2.37 -2.03 9.42
C LEU A 164 -3.09 -1.77 8.10
N LEU A 165 -2.39 -1.91 6.96
CA LEU A 165 -2.97 -1.78 5.63
C LEU A 165 -4.09 -2.80 5.40
N LYS A 166 -3.87 -4.07 5.76
CA LYS A 166 -4.91 -5.11 5.64
C LYS A 166 -6.11 -4.82 6.53
N MET A 167 -5.89 -4.35 7.74
CA MET A 167 -7.00 -3.91 8.63
C MET A 167 -7.79 -2.77 8.00
N PHE A 168 -7.11 -1.76 7.45
CA PHE A 168 -7.72 -0.64 6.76
C PHE A 168 -8.56 -1.11 5.55
N LEU A 169 -7.97 -1.89 4.65
CA LEU A 169 -8.66 -2.39 3.46
C LEU A 169 -9.86 -3.29 3.81
N ASN A 170 -9.74 -4.11 4.86
CA ASN A 170 -10.82 -4.98 5.31
C ASN A 170 -11.97 -4.20 5.96
N ALA A 171 -11.68 -3.09 6.65
CA ALA A 171 -12.72 -2.19 7.16
C ALA A 171 -13.56 -1.57 6.04
N HIS A 172 -12.95 -1.36 4.87
CA HIS A 172 -13.61 -0.86 3.65
C HIS A 172 -14.02 -1.98 2.68
N SER A 173 -14.09 -3.24 3.14
CA SER A 173 -14.38 -4.40 2.29
C SER A 173 -15.61 -4.20 1.40
N GLY A 174 -15.60 -4.81 0.21
CA GLY A 174 -16.70 -4.71 -0.77
C GLY A 174 -16.51 -3.63 -1.83
N PHE A 175 -15.49 -2.77 -1.74
CA PHE A 175 -15.17 -1.81 -2.79
C PHE A 175 -14.71 -2.50 -4.09
N ASN A 176 -14.89 -1.81 -5.22
CA ASN A 176 -14.37 -2.28 -6.49
C ASN A 176 -12.84 -2.31 -6.47
N ARG A 177 -12.22 -3.44 -6.84
CA ARG A 177 -10.75 -3.57 -6.81
C ARG A 177 -10.04 -2.64 -7.81
N LYS A 178 -10.75 -2.06 -8.77
CA LYS A 178 -10.23 -0.99 -9.64
C LYS A 178 -9.88 0.27 -8.85
N ASP A 179 -10.55 0.50 -7.72
CA ASP A 179 -10.34 1.65 -6.85
C ASP A 179 -9.24 1.40 -5.80
N LEU A 180 -8.57 0.23 -5.84
CA LEU A 180 -7.59 -0.15 -4.82
C LEU A 180 -6.49 0.90 -4.66
N GLN A 181 -5.94 1.45 -5.76
CA GLN A 181 -4.92 2.49 -5.67
C GLN A 181 -5.43 3.74 -4.95
N ALA A 182 -6.67 4.15 -5.18
CA ALA A 182 -7.27 5.30 -4.48
C ALA A 182 -7.38 5.04 -2.96
N TYR A 183 -7.71 3.80 -2.55
CA TYR A 183 -7.66 3.41 -1.14
C TYR A 183 -6.23 3.37 -0.58
N LEU A 184 -5.24 2.99 -1.38
CA LEU A 184 -3.83 3.03 -0.96
C LEU A 184 -3.34 4.47 -0.79
N ASN A 185 -3.74 5.39 -1.67
CA ASN A 185 -3.45 6.82 -1.53
C ASN A 185 -4.10 7.39 -0.26
N LEU A 186 -5.34 7.03 0.01
CA LEU A 186 -6.04 7.41 1.25
C LEU A 186 -5.33 6.84 2.48
N TYR A 187 -4.91 5.56 2.45
CA TYR A 187 -4.15 4.95 3.53
C TYR A 187 -2.83 5.70 3.78
N ALA A 188 -2.04 5.93 2.74
CA ALA A 188 -0.78 6.68 2.83
C ALA A 188 -1.01 8.10 3.38
N PHE A 189 -2.08 8.76 2.95
CA PHE A 189 -2.49 10.06 3.50
C PHE A 189 -2.75 10.00 5.00
N VAL A 190 -3.39 8.94 5.49
CA VAL A 190 -3.73 8.80 6.92
C VAL A 190 -2.49 8.57 7.77
N ILE A 191 -1.58 7.69 7.33
CA ILE A 191 -0.46 7.24 8.17
C ILE A 191 0.79 8.13 8.10
N ASN A 192 0.92 8.96 7.06
CA ASN A 192 2.06 9.85 6.90
C ASN A 192 1.84 11.20 7.60
N PRO A 193 2.91 11.88 8.07
CA PRO A 193 2.82 13.23 8.59
C PRO A 193 2.45 14.26 7.49
N PRO A 194 1.96 15.45 7.87
CA PRO A 194 1.54 15.82 9.21
C PRO A 194 0.28 15.06 9.63
N PHE A 195 0.10 14.79 10.93
CA PHE A 195 -1.04 14.00 11.41
C PHE A 195 -2.32 14.83 11.62
N ASP A 196 -2.27 16.13 11.41
CA ASP A 196 -3.48 16.96 11.29
C ASP A 196 -4.11 16.76 9.92
N HIS A 197 -5.16 15.93 9.88
CA HIS A 197 -5.84 15.60 8.64
C HIS A 197 -6.59 16.78 8.03
N LEU A 198 -7.06 17.73 8.82
CA LEU A 198 -7.73 18.92 8.32
C LEU A 198 -6.74 19.83 7.60
N GLU A 199 -5.58 20.10 8.22
CA GLU A 199 -4.51 20.86 7.60
C GLU A 199 -4.04 20.23 6.28
N LYS A 200 -3.88 18.90 6.25
CA LYS A 200 -3.52 18.16 5.02
C LYS A 200 -4.54 18.35 3.92
N VAL A 201 -5.84 18.19 4.21
CA VAL A 201 -6.91 18.37 3.21
C VAL A 201 -6.88 19.80 2.67
N VAL A 202 -6.79 20.78 3.55
CA VAL A 202 -6.72 22.19 3.13
C VAL A 202 -5.52 22.44 2.23
N LYS A 203 -4.32 21.98 2.60
CA LYS A 203 -3.11 22.12 1.77
C LYS A 203 -3.22 21.41 0.42
N SER A 204 -3.87 20.25 0.36
CA SER A 204 -4.06 19.50 -0.88
C SER A 204 -5.09 20.11 -1.83
N THR A 205 -5.98 20.98 -1.32
CA THR A 205 -7.04 21.62 -2.11
C THR A 205 -6.68 23.04 -2.57
N LEU A 206 -5.65 23.63 -1.97
CA LEU A 206 -5.17 24.94 -2.39
C LEU A 206 -4.25 24.80 -3.61
N PRO A 207 -4.42 25.60 -4.66
CA PRO A 207 -3.47 25.63 -5.76
C PRO A 207 -2.10 26.03 -5.22
N VAL A 208 -1.06 25.28 -5.61
CA VAL A 208 0.32 25.66 -5.33
C VAL A 208 0.57 26.96 -6.11
N SER A 209 0.73 28.06 -5.37
CA SER A 209 1.07 29.38 -5.93
C SER A 209 2.51 29.44 -6.42
#